data_333cfc4cd31d12c5b8a13ea9fbdfa49c
#
_entry.id   333cfc4cd31d12c5b8a13ea9fbdfa49c
#
_cell.length_a   1.000
_cell.length_b   1.000
_cell.length_c   1.000
_cell.angle_alpha   90.00
_cell.angle_beta   90.00
_cell.angle_gamma   90.00
#
_symmetry.space_group_name_H-M   'P 1'
#
loop_
_entity.id
_entity.type
_entity.pdbx_description
1 polymer ?
#
loop_
_entity_poly.entity_id
_entity_poly.type
_entity_poly.pdbx_seq_one_letter_code
_entity_poly.pdbx_strand_id
1 'polypeptide(L)'
;MRHPQPLPVNAFHWHCLRRDVSNFALLKHRHFDGFLITMQHSGTHWLKYMMSSALALQLELPSPRFVHNDSSNDFIGHPRHPRRYPDAPRLASTHSVPHALFDSRLLRLGLGLYLPPYVVLVRDLRAALVSNYEKWKERYGVSFKTYLRGDPRGRRYIFDIWGGMHFLNRWARVAQRFPAATFEVRYEDLQARPEVLLGRIFAHFDIAVAAQHIAAAVAAGSKASMADKLDPASPIRNIIRDDQRPPADWYDAEDREFFDAAVTRCLVDNHGYDWRWPVAGG
;
A
#
# COMPACT_ATOMS: atom_id res chain seq x y z
N MET A 1 -31.64 -17.25 15.47
CA MET A 1 -30.43 -16.41 15.49
C MET A 1 -29.25 -17.32 15.18
N ARG A 2 -28.52 -17.07 14.10
CA ARG A 2 -27.28 -17.83 13.82
C ARG A 2 -26.19 -17.25 14.72
N HIS A 3 -25.58 -18.08 15.54
CA HIS A 3 -24.42 -17.64 16.32
C HIS A 3 -23.33 -17.15 15.36
N PRO A 4 -22.73 -15.96 15.60
CA PRO A 4 -21.64 -15.48 14.77
C PRO A 4 -20.53 -16.52 14.77
N GLN A 5 -20.04 -16.87 13.58
CA GLN A 5 -18.92 -17.81 13.47
C GLN A 5 -17.70 -17.23 14.21
N PRO A 6 -17.02 -18.05 15.02
CA PRO A 6 -15.87 -17.57 15.77
C PRO A 6 -14.77 -17.10 14.82
N LEU A 7 -14.21 -15.90 15.08
CA LEU A 7 -13.11 -15.36 14.29
C LEU A 7 -11.87 -16.27 14.40
N PRO A 8 -11.19 -16.57 13.28
CA PRO A 8 -10.03 -17.46 13.27
C PRO A 8 -8.73 -16.76 13.75
N VAL A 9 -8.79 -16.06 14.89
CA VAL A 9 -7.70 -15.21 15.42
C VAL A 9 -6.40 -15.98 15.64
N ASN A 10 -6.47 -17.21 16.15
CA ASN A 10 -5.27 -18.03 16.36
C ASN A 10 -4.60 -18.41 15.04
N ALA A 11 -5.40 -18.75 14.01
CA ALA A 11 -4.87 -19.05 12.68
C ALA A 11 -4.23 -17.82 12.04
N PHE A 12 -4.81 -16.63 12.24
CA PHE A 12 -4.25 -15.37 11.83
C PHE A 12 -2.89 -15.10 12.49
N HIS A 13 -2.79 -15.17 13.81
CA HIS A 13 -1.53 -14.95 14.52
C HIS A 13 -0.44 -15.94 14.12
N TRP A 14 -0.78 -17.21 13.94
CA TRP A 14 0.16 -18.22 13.46
C TRP A 14 0.66 -17.91 12.05
N HIS A 15 -0.23 -17.49 11.17
CA HIS A 15 0.13 -17.08 9.80
C HIS A 15 1.06 -15.86 9.80
N CYS A 16 0.75 -14.84 10.62
CA CYS A 16 1.60 -13.67 10.81
C CYS A 16 3.01 -14.07 11.26
N LEU A 17 3.12 -14.86 12.33
CA LEU A 17 4.40 -15.32 12.84
C LEU A 17 5.24 -16.04 11.77
N ARG A 18 4.63 -16.99 11.08
CA ARG A 18 5.29 -17.74 10.01
C ARG A 18 5.80 -16.83 8.89
N ARG A 19 5.00 -15.86 8.51
CA ARG A 19 5.35 -14.90 7.45
C ARG A 19 6.44 -13.95 7.89
N ASP A 20 6.37 -13.48 9.11
CA ASP A 20 7.32 -12.55 9.70
C ASP A 20 8.73 -13.15 9.85
N VAL A 21 8.85 -14.45 10.12
CA VAL A 21 10.15 -15.13 10.22
C VAL A 21 10.69 -15.62 8.87
N SER A 22 9.89 -15.64 7.82
CA SER A 22 10.29 -16.13 6.50
C SER A 22 10.57 -15.03 5.46
N ASN A 23 10.15 -13.79 5.71
CA ASN A 23 10.23 -12.71 4.73
C ASN A 23 11.48 -11.83 4.92
N PHE A 24 12.58 -12.21 4.30
CA PHE A 24 13.83 -11.46 4.32
C PHE A 24 13.94 -10.35 3.26
N ALA A 25 12.89 -10.07 2.50
CA ALA A 25 12.97 -9.18 1.33
C ALA A 25 13.56 -7.81 1.66
N LEU A 26 13.10 -7.14 2.72
CA LEU A 26 13.57 -5.81 3.09
C LEU A 26 15.00 -5.83 3.66
N LEU A 27 15.40 -6.89 4.36
CA LEU A 27 16.76 -7.04 4.88
C LEU A 27 17.79 -7.26 3.76
N LYS A 28 17.41 -7.97 2.68
CA LYS A 28 18.27 -8.19 1.52
C LYS A 28 18.55 -6.93 0.72
N HIS A 29 17.59 -6.02 0.69
CA HIS A 29 17.62 -4.84 -0.17
C HIS A 29 17.83 -3.53 0.61
N ARG A 30 18.55 -3.57 1.72
CA ARG A 30 18.80 -2.40 2.58
C ARG A 30 19.66 -1.29 1.94
N HIS A 31 20.29 -1.53 0.81
CA HIS A 31 21.16 -0.57 0.11
C HIS A 31 20.43 0.27 -0.94
N PHE A 32 19.15 0.53 -0.74
CA PHE A 32 18.39 1.44 -1.58
C PHE A 32 18.32 2.82 -0.93
N ASP A 33 18.20 3.87 -1.74
CA ASP A 33 18.02 5.24 -1.27
C ASP A 33 16.63 5.46 -0.65
N GLY A 34 15.67 4.59 -1.00
CA GLY A 34 14.36 4.60 -0.38
C GLY A 34 13.44 3.46 -0.85
N PHE A 35 12.46 3.16 -0.01
CA PHE A 35 11.42 2.18 -0.32
C PHE A 35 10.03 2.78 -0.24
N LEU A 36 9.29 2.66 -1.32
CA LEU A 36 7.84 2.86 -1.33
C LEU A 36 7.16 1.54 -0.94
N ILE A 37 6.74 1.47 0.30
CA ILE A 37 5.98 0.35 0.85
C ILE A 37 4.51 0.67 0.72
N THR A 38 3.74 -0.18 0.09
CA THR A 38 2.33 0.11 -0.13
C THR A 38 1.45 -1.05 0.30
N MET A 39 0.38 -0.76 1.03
CA MET A 39 -0.70 -1.71 1.19
C MET A 39 -1.31 -2.01 -0.18
N GLN A 40 -1.69 -3.24 -0.44
CA GLN A 40 -2.33 -3.55 -1.71
C GLN A 40 -3.62 -2.73 -1.86
N HIS A 41 -3.90 -2.25 -3.06
CA HIS A 41 -5.05 -1.40 -3.39
C HIS A 41 -5.09 -0.03 -2.68
N SER A 42 -3.93 0.47 -2.22
CA SER A 42 -3.80 1.80 -1.61
C SER A 42 -3.40 2.92 -2.58
N GLY A 43 -3.46 2.69 -3.91
CA GLY A 43 -3.08 3.70 -4.90
C GLY A 43 -1.60 3.65 -5.32
N THR A 44 -0.95 2.49 -5.18
CA THR A 44 0.47 2.27 -5.52
C THR A 44 0.86 2.80 -6.90
N HIS A 45 0.08 2.45 -7.93
CA HIS A 45 0.39 2.85 -9.30
C HIS A 45 0.29 4.36 -9.49
N TRP A 46 -0.68 4.99 -8.87
CA TRP A 46 -0.88 6.43 -8.90
C TRP A 46 0.31 7.18 -8.26
N LEU A 47 0.68 6.81 -7.04
CA LEU A 47 1.82 7.43 -6.35
C LEU A 47 3.13 7.18 -7.10
N LYS A 48 3.38 5.94 -7.54
CA LYS A 48 4.57 5.62 -8.35
C LYS A 48 4.65 6.46 -9.63
N TYR A 49 3.52 6.62 -10.32
CA TYR A 49 3.48 7.40 -11.55
C TYR A 49 3.82 8.87 -11.30
N MET A 50 3.23 9.49 -10.28
CA MET A 50 3.55 10.88 -9.91
C MET A 50 5.03 11.03 -9.51
N MET A 51 5.54 10.15 -8.64
CA MET A 51 6.94 10.19 -8.24
C MET A 51 7.89 10.00 -9.43
N SER A 52 7.62 9.02 -10.29
CA SER A 52 8.44 8.76 -11.48
C SER A 52 8.38 9.92 -12.47
N SER A 53 7.22 10.56 -12.64
CA SER A 53 7.08 11.75 -13.49
C SER A 53 7.86 12.94 -12.95
N ALA A 54 7.81 13.18 -11.63
CA ALA A 54 8.56 14.26 -11.00
C ALA A 54 10.08 14.04 -11.11
N LEU A 55 10.55 12.79 -10.90
CA LEU A 55 11.95 12.42 -11.07
C LEU A 55 12.39 12.56 -12.53
N ALA A 56 11.58 12.15 -13.49
CA ALA A 56 11.87 12.30 -14.91
C ALA A 56 12.08 13.76 -15.29
N LEU A 57 11.18 14.65 -14.85
CA LEU A 57 11.30 16.10 -15.06
C LEU A 57 12.54 16.68 -14.38
N GLN A 58 12.83 16.28 -13.15
CA GLN A 58 13.97 16.77 -12.37
C GLN A 58 15.31 16.35 -12.98
N LEU A 59 15.38 15.17 -13.59
CA LEU A 59 16.60 14.59 -14.14
C LEU A 59 16.69 14.73 -15.67
N GLU A 60 15.76 15.45 -16.29
CA GLU A 60 15.67 15.64 -17.77
C GLU A 60 15.60 14.30 -18.52
N LEU A 61 14.91 13.31 -17.92
CA LEU A 61 14.73 11.98 -18.47
C LEU A 61 13.32 11.84 -19.09
N PRO A 62 13.11 10.85 -20.00
CA PRO A 62 11.79 10.59 -20.55
C PRO A 62 10.75 10.28 -19.48
N SER A 63 9.63 10.98 -19.49
CA SER A 63 8.51 10.73 -18.59
C SER A 63 7.90 9.35 -18.80
N PRO A 64 7.35 8.70 -17.73
CA PRO A 64 6.66 7.43 -17.87
C PRO A 64 5.50 7.52 -18.85
N ARG A 65 5.48 6.65 -19.85
CA ARG A 65 4.42 6.60 -20.86
C ARG A 65 3.11 6.08 -20.28
N PHE A 66 3.19 5.08 -19.41
CA PHE A 66 2.02 4.41 -18.84
C PHE A 66 2.03 4.46 -17.32
N VAL A 67 0.84 4.44 -16.73
CA VAL A 67 0.64 4.47 -15.28
C VAL A 67 1.14 3.20 -14.59
N HIS A 68 1.04 2.08 -15.28
CA HIS A 68 1.55 0.81 -14.78
C HIS A 68 2.38 0.12 -15.86
N ASN A 69 3.06 -0.95 -15.49
CA ASN A 69 4.08 -1.62 -16.27
C ASN A 69 5.41 -0.85 -16.33
N ASP A 70 6.20 -1.17 -17.32
CA ASP A 70 7.64 -0.99 -17.30
C ASP A 70 8.11 0.44 -17.15
N SER A 71 7.41 1.42 -17.70
CA SER A 71 7.94 2.79 -17.73
C SER A 71 7.97 3.50 -16.37
N SER A 72 7.00 3.27 -15.45
CA SER A 72 7.11 3.76 -14.08
C SER A 72 8.04 2.89 -13.22
N ASN A 73 8.24 1.63 -13.62
CA ASN A 73 9.21 0.75 -12.99
C ASN A 73 10.66 1.11 -13.32
N ASP A 74 10.90 1.88 -14.39
CA ASP A 74 12.23 2.38 -14.73
C ASP A 74 12.83 3.26 -13.62
N PHE A 75 11.99 3.97 -12.86
CA PHE A 75 12.39 4.82 -11.73
C PHE A 75 12.19 4.13 -10.38
N ILE A 76 11.03 3.48 -10.18
CA ILE A 76 10.63 2.85 -8.91
C ILE A 76 10.16 1.43 -9.19
N GLY A 77 11.10 0.53 -9.39
CA GLY A 77 10.84 -0.85 -9.74
C GLY A 77 10.68 -1.78 -8.54
N HIS A 78 10.51 -3.06 -8.83
CA HIS A 78 10.68 -4.09 -7.81
C HIS A 78 12.18 -4.19 -7.46
N PRO A 79 12.58 -4.46 -6.20
CA PRO A 79 14.00 -4.50 -5.77
C PRO A 79 14.92 -5.45 -6.59
N ARG A 80 14.34 -6.40 -7.32
CA ARG A 80 15.08 -7.37 -8.15
C ARG A 80 15.24 -6.92 -9.59
N HIS A 81 14.55 -5.85 -10.01
CA HIS A 81 14.63 -5.37 -11.39
C HIS A 81 15.93 -4.57 -11.59
N PRO A 82 16.56 -4.69 -12.76
CA PRO A 82 17.71 -3.87 -13.10
C PRO A 82 17.31 -2.40 -13.16
N ARG A 83 18.26 -1.53 -12.84
CA ARG A 83 18.08 -0.08 -12.98
C ARG A 83 18.17 0.32 -14.45
N ARG A 84 17.24 1.11 -14.93
CA ARG A 84 17.32 1.70 -16.27
C ARG A 84 18.15 2.98 -16.28
N TYR A 85 18.04 3.79 -15.24
CA TYR A 85 18.74 5.06 -15.08
C TYR A 85 19.70 4.97 -13.89
N PRO A 86 21.01 4.71 -14.14
CA PRO A 86 21.99 4.54 -13.06
C PRO A 86 22.17 5.78 -12.17
N ASP A 87 22.01 6.98 -12.77
CA ASP A 87 22.18 8.25 -12.07
C ASP A 87 20.93 8.71 -11.30
N ALA A 88 19.79 8.06 -11.51
CA ALA A 88 18.59 8.31 -10.74
C ALA A 88 18.70 7.70 -9.33
N PRO A 89 18.01 8.25 -8.32
CA PRO A 89 17.91 7.66 -7.00
C PRO A 89 17.46 6.20 -7.08
N ARG A 90 18.08 5.34 -6.29
CA ARG A 90 17.75 3.90 -6.26
C ARG A 90 16.53 3.66 -5.37
N LEU A 91 15.36 3.88 -5.94
CA LEU A 91 14.08 3.64 -5.28
C LEU A 91 13.48 2.29 -5.68
N ALA A 92 12.77 1.68 -4.75
CA ALA A 92 12.00 0.46 -5.04
C ALA A 92 10.60 0.53 -4.42
N SER A 93 9.68 -0.26 -4.96
CA SER A 93 8.34 -0.43 -4.39
C SER A 93 8.06 -1.91 -4.08
N THR A 94 7.34 -2.15 -2.97
CA THR A 94 6.95 -3.50 -2.55
C THR A 94 5.71 -3.48 -1.66
N HIS A 95 5.01 -4.61 -1.58
CA HIS A 95 3.93 -4.87 -0.62
C HIS A 95 4.43 -5.72 0.57
N SER A 96 5.73 -5.80 0.77
CA SER A 96 6.32 -6.67 1.78
C SER A 96 6.07 -6.16 3.19
N VAL A 97 5.88 -7.10 4.12
CA VAL A 97 5.92 -6.83 5.56
C VAL A 97 7.34 -7.02 6.08
N PRO A 98 7.74 -6.32 7.15
CA PRO A 98 9.07 -6.47 7.74
C PRO A 98 9.26 -7.85 8.37
N HIS A 99 10.50 -8.34 8.34
CA HIS A 99 10.88 -9.55 9.07
C HIS A 99 10.70 -9.37 10.60
N ALA A 100 10.46 -10.47 11.32
CA ALA A 100 10.33 -10.45 12.78
C ALA A 100 11.55 -9.84 13.50
N LEU A 101 12.72 -9.93 12.91
CA LEU A 101 13.94 -9.29 13.44
C LEU A 101 13.83 -7.78 13.63
N PHE A 102 12.97 -7.09 12.88
CA PHE A 102 12.68 -5.65 13.10
C PHE A 102 12.11 -5.37 14.50
N ASP A 103 11.57 -6.38 15.18
CA ASP A 103 11.11 -6.28 16.56
C ASP A 103 12.23 -6.53 17.58
N SER A 104 13.40 -7.02 17.16
CA SER A 104 14.53 -7.32 18.03
C SER A 104 15.18 -6.05 18.58
N ARG A 105 15.45 -6.03 19.89
CA ARG A 105 16.19 -4.93 20.54
C ARG A 105 17.63 -4.82 20.02
N LEU A 106 18.27 -5.94 19.68
CA LEU A 106 19.62 -5.99 19.12
C LEU A 106 19.70 -5.33 17.74
N LEU A 107 18.67 -5.53 16.90
CA LEU A 107 18.58 -4.87 15.61
C LEU A 107 18.37 -3.36 15.75
N ARG A 108 17.67 -2.93 16.80
CA ARG A 108 17.47 -1.51 17.11
C ARG A 108 18.79 -0.77 17.36
N LEU A 109 19.76 -1.41 17.98
CA LEU A 109 21.07 -0.82 18.29
C LEU A 109 22.03 -0.88 17.10
N GLY A 110 21.91 -1.87 16.22
CA GLY A 110 22.84 -2.07 15.11
C GLY A 110 22.28 -1.76 13.71
N LEU A 111 21.06 -2.15 13.42
CA LEU A 111 20.47 -1.98 12.08
C LEU A 111 19.67 -0.69 11.90
N GLY A 112 19.24 -0.01 12.96
CA GLY A 112 18.58 1.29 12.84
C GLY A 112 19.41 2.34 12.10
N LEU A 113 20.73 2.17 12.12
CA LEU A 113 21.72 3.00 11.40
C LEU A 113 21.83 2.67 9.90
N TYR A 114 21.27 1.55 9.46
CA TYR A 114 21.44 1.03 8.10
C TYR A 114 20.11 0.76 7.39
N LEU A 115 18.97 1.12 8.01
CA LEU A 115 17.68 1.00 7.34
C LEU A 115 17.53 2.12 6.33
N PRO A 116 17.14 1.83 5.08
CA PRO A 116 16.76 2.87 4.13
C PRO A 116 15.47 3.56 4.61
N PRO A 117 15.22 4.79 4.18
CA PRO A 117 13.95 5.43 4.46
C PRO A 117 12.80 4.68 3.78
N TYR A 118 11.71 4.51 4.54
CA TYR A 118 10.48 3.87 4.11
C TYR A 118 9.34 4.88 4.05
N VAL A 119 8.70 5.01 2.90
CA VAL A 119 7.38 5.64 2.80
C VAL A 119 6.34 4.54 2.79
N VAL A 120 5.43 4.55 3.76
CA VAL A 120 4.40 3.52 3.93
C VAL A 120 3.05 4.09 3.55
N LEU A 121 2.54 3.68 2.38
CA LEU A 121 1.23 4.10 1.90
C LEU A 121 0.16 3.14 2.41
N VAL A 122 -0.73 3.64 3.24
CA VAL A 122 -1.90 2.94 3.79
C VAL A 122 -3.19 3.51 3.21
N ARG A 123 -4.27 2.78 3.31
CA ARG A 123 -5.62 3.17 2.89
C ARG A 123 -6.64 2.60 3.85
N ASP A 124 -7.81 3.23 3.96
CA ASP A 124 -8.94 2.63 4.67
C ASP A 124 -9.14 1.18 4.20
N LEU A 125 -9.04 0.23 5.15
CA LEU A 125 -9.08 -1.20 4.84
C LEU A 125 -10.40 -1.61 4.18
N ARG A 126 -11.52 -0.96 4.54
CA ARG A 126 -12.83 -1.19 3.92
C ARG A 126 -12.79 -0.88 2.42
N ALA A 127 -12.24 0.29 2.10
CA ALA A 127 -12.11 0.74 0.71
C ALA A 127 -11.10 -0.10 -0.10
N ALA A 128 -10.01 -0.53 0.54
CA ALA A 128 -9.00 -1.40 -0.10
C ALA A 128 -9.57 -2.79 -0.40
N LEU A 129 -10.36 -3.37 0.53
CA LEU A 129 -11.03 -4.66 0.34
C LEU A 129 -12.04 -4.63 -0.81
N VAL A 130 -12.88 -3.60 -0.87
CA VAL A 130 -13.83 -3.41 -1.98
C VAL A 130 -13.08 -3.29 -3.30
N SER A 131 -12.04 -2.44 -3.36
CA SER A 131 -11.24 -2.26 -4.58
C SER A 131 -10.56 -3.55 -5.04
N ASN A 132 -10.07 -4.39 -4.10
CA ASN A 132 -9.51 -5.69 -4.44
C ASN A 132 -10.58 -6.65 -4.96
N TYR A 133 -11.72 -6.72 -4.29
CA TYR A 133 -12.80 -7.60 -4.71
C TYR A 133 -13.31 -7.25 -6.10
N GLU A 134 -13.59 -5.98 -6.38
CA GLU A 134 -14.03 -5.53 -7.71
C GLU A 134 -13.05 -5.93 -8.81
N LYS A 135 -11.75 -5.76 -8.55
CA LYS A 135 -10.72 -6.11 -9.51
C LYS A 135 -10.62 -7.60 -9.79
N TRP A 136 -10.87 -8.45 -8.79
CA TRP A 136 -10.59 -9.88 -8.87
C TRP A 136 -11.82 -10.77 -8.68
N LYS A 137 -13.05 -10.22 -8.61
CA LYS A 137 -14.29 -10.95 -8.32
C LYS A 137 -14.52 -12.15 -9.24
N GLU A 138 -14.23 -11.99 -10.53
CA GLU A 138 -14.38 -13.07 -11.50
C GLU A 138 -13.41 -14.24 -11.21
N ARG A 139 -12.15 -13.91 -10.90
CA ARG A 139 -11.15 -14.90 -10.50
C ARG A 139 -11.48 -15.57 -9.17
N TYR A 140 -12.03 -14.82 -8.22
CA TYR A 140 -12.38 -15.35 -6.91
C TYR A 140 -13.62 -16.25 -6.95
N GLY A 141 -14.58 -15.97 -7.82
CA GLY A 141 -15.78 -16.78 -8.02
C GLY A 141 -16.67 -16.90 -6.79
N VAL A 142 -16.65 -15.90 -5.89
CA VAL A 142 -17.43 -15.90 -4.64
C VAL A 142 -18.09 -14.53 -4.43
N SER A 143 -19.12 -14.45 -3.57
CA SER A 143 -19.74 -13.18 -3.18
C SER A 143 -18.77 -12.33 -2.36
N PHE A 144 -19.05 -11.00 -2.30
CA PHE A 144 -18.29 -10.08 -1.44
C PHE A 144 -18.31 -10.53 0.03
N LYS A 145 -19.46 -10.96 0.52
CA LYS A 145 -19.64 -11.51 1.87
C LYS A 145 -18.70 -12.68 2.18
N THR A 146 -18.56 -13.62 1.26
CA THR A 146 -17.63 -14.75 1.41
C THR A 146 -16.18 -14.28 1.34
N TYR A 147 -15.85 -13.38 0.41
CA TYR A 147 -14.52 -12.81 0.27
C TYR A 147 -14.11 -12.01 1.52
N LEU A 148 -15.01 -11.22 2.11
CA LEU A 148 -14.73 -10.41 3.29
C LEU A 148 -14.28 -11.26 4.50
N ARG A 149 -14.80 -12.50 4.64
CA ARG A 149 -14.35 -13.43 5.71
C ARG A 149 -12.88 -13.83 5.53
N GLY A 150 -12.35 -13.68 4.33
CA GLY A 150 -10.95 -13.86 4.00
C GLY A 150 -10.46 -15.30 4.16
N ASP A 151 -9.14 -15.45 4.07
CA ASP A 151 -8.43 -16.69 4.42
C ASP A 151 -7.21 -16.35 5.30
N PRO A 152 -7.27 -16.58 6.60
CA PRO A 152 -6.17 -16.26 7.51
C PRO A 152 -4.88 -17.05 7.20
N ARG A 153 -4.94 -18.08 6.34
CA ARG A 153 -3.76 -18.81 5.84
C ARG A 153 -3.12 -18.11 4.64
N GLY A 154 -3.78 -17.08 4.05
CA GLY A 154 -3.27 -16.26 2.96
C GLY A 154 -3.03 -17.01 1.65
N ARG A 155 -3.84 -18.04 1.35
CA ARG A 155 -3.67 -18.90 0.15
C ARG A 155 -4.73 -18.66 -0.91
N ARG A 156 -5.91 -18.19 -0.50
CA ARG A 156 -7.10 -18.14 -1.36
C ARG A 156 -7.18 -16.83 -2.15
N TYR A 157 -6.82 -15.73 -1.53
CA TYR A 157 -6.96 -14.40 -2.11
C TYR A 157 -5.61 -13.71 -2.26
N ILE A 158 -5.49 -12.82 -3.24
CA ILE A 158 -4.29 -11.99 -3.45
C ILE A 158 -4.11 -11.03 -2.27
N PHE A 159 -5.22 -10.49 -1.80
CA PHE A 159 -5.32 -9.61 -0.64
C PHE A 159 -6.68 -9.84 0.02
N ASP A 160 -6.73 -9.82 1.33
CA ASP A 160 -7.94 -9.95 2.13
C ASP A 160 -7.81 -9.20 3.46
N ILE A 161 -8.84 -9.25 4.29
CA ILE A 161 -8.86 -8.57 5.58
C ILE A 161 -7.68 -8.97 6.48
N TRP A 162 -7.32 -10.26 6.51
CA TRP A 162 -6.23 -10.78 7.33
C TRP A 162 -4.86 -10.30 6.84
N GLY A 163 -4.66 -10.31 5.53
CA GLY A 163 -3.45 -9.77 4.90
C GLY A 163 -3.32 -8.25 5.10
N GLY A 164 -4.44 -7.52 5.01
CA GLY A 164 -4.49 -6.08 5.27
C GLY A 164 -4.14 -5.74 6.72
N MET A 165 -4.76 -6.38 7.69
CA MET A 165 -4.45 -6.18 9.12
C MET A 165 -3.01 -6.59 9.46
N HIS A 166 -2.50 -7.67 8.86
CA HIS A 166 -1.10 -8.05 9.04
C HIS A 166 -0.15 -6.95 8.56
N PHE A 167 -0.39 -6.41 7.36
CA PHE A 167 0.41 -5.32 6.82
C PHE A 167 0.38 -4.10 7.76
N LEU A 168 -0.80 -3.63 8.14
CA LEU A 168 -0.99 -2.48 9.03
C LEU A 168 -0.27 -2.70 10.36
N ASN A 169 -0.52 -3.81 11.04
CA ASN A 169 0.10 -4.12 12.33
C ASN A 169 1.64 -4.15 12.28
N ARG A 170 2.19 -4.70 11.20
CA ARG A 170 3.66 -4.80 11.07
C ARG A 170 4.30 -3.44 10.83
N TRP A 171 3.70 -2.62 9.97
CA TRP A 171 4.25 -1.30 9.68
C TRP A 171 4.01 -0.30 10.82
N ALA A 172 2.90 -0.39 11.56
CA ALA A 172 2.73 0.38 12.79
C ALA A 172 3.88 0.14 13.79
N ARG A 173 4.24 -1.13 14.02
CA ARG A 173 5.35 -1.48 14.92
C ARG A 173 6.70 -0.94 14.42
N VAL A 174 6.94 -0.98 13.11
CA VAL A 174 8.17 -0.44 12.54
C VAL A 174 8.20 1.09 12.65
N ALA A 175 7.10 1.77 12.35
CA ALA A 175 7.00 3.21 12.49
C ALA A 175 7.23 3.69 13.94
N GLN A 176 6.66 2.98 14.91
CA GLN A 176 6.89 3.26 16.34
C GLN A 176 8.37 3.03 16.74
N ARG A 177 9.03 2.05 16.15
CA ARG A 177 10.38 1.65 16.51
C ARG A 177 11.48 2.43 15.79
N PHE A 178 11.23 2.82 14.55
CA PHE A 178 12.13 3.54 13.66
C PHE A 178 11.44 4.76 13.03
N PRO A 179 10.98 5.74 13.87
CA PRO A 179 10.20 6.87 13.38
C PRO A 179 10.97 7.75 12.37
N ALA A 180 12.28 7.86 12.51
CA ALA A 180 13.11 8.62 11.57
C ALA A 180 13.24 7.93 10.19
N ALA A 181 13.15 6.60 10.15
CA ALA A 181 13.23 5.83 8.91
C ALA A 181 11.87 5.58 8.24
N THR A 182 10.76 5.95 8.88
CA THR A 182 9.41 5.60 8.40
C THR A 182 8.51 6.82 8.31
N PHE A 183 8.02 7.10 7.12
CA PHE A 183 7.01 8.13 6.87
C PHE A 183 5.71 7.47 6.38
N GLU A 184 4.68 7.49 7.23
CA GLU A 184 3.38 6.97 6.85
C GLU A 184 2.55 8.02 6.11
N VAL A 185 1.90 7.59 5.03
CA VAL A 185 1.03 8.40 4.17
C VAL A 185 -0.30 7.68 4.03
N ARG A 186 -1.40 8.35 4.35
CA ARG A 186 -2.74 7.83 4.05
C ARG A 186 -3.14 8.21 2.63
N TYR A 187 -3.76 7.28 1.93
CA TYR A 187 -4.23 7.49 0.56
C TYR A 187 -5.18 8.68 0.46
N GLU A 188 -6.07 8.83 1.42
CA GLU A 188 -7.05 9.90 1.48
C GLU A 188 -6.40 11.28 1.66
N ASP A 189 -5.35 11.37 2.49
CA ASP A 189 -4.57 12.59 2.64
C ASP A 189 -3.78 12.93 1.37
N LEU A 190 -3.24 11.89 0.70
CA LEU A 190 -2.56 12.06 -0.59
C LEU A 190 -3.52 12.57 -1.66
N GLN A 191 -4.78 12.10 -1.68
CA GLN A 191 -5.81 12.63 -2.58
C GLN A 191 -6.16 14.09 -2.29
N ALA A 192 -6.25 14.45 -1.02
CA ALA A 192 -6.62 15.80 -0.62
C ALA A 192 -5.51 16.84 -0.86
N ARG A 193 -4.24 16.44 -0.71
CA ARG A 193 -3.09 17.34 -0.76
C ARG A 193 -1.89 16.69 -1.47
N PRO A 194 -2.03 16.32 -2.76
CA PRO A 194 -1.03 15.50 -3.45
C PRO A 194 0.34 16.20 -3.56
N GLU A 195 0.39 17.50 -3.89
CA GLU A 195 1.66 18.23 -4.03
C GLU A 195 2.43 18.32 -2.72
N VAL A 196 1.74 18.64 -1.63
CA VAL A 196 2.35 18.75 -0.31
C VAL A 196 2.92 17.40 0.13
N LEU A 197 2.15 16.31 -0.03
CA LEU A 197 2.61 14.99 0.39
C LEU A 197 3.69 14.44 -0.52
N LEU A 198 3.62 14.68 -1.83
CA LEU A 198 4.67 14.28 -2.75
C LEU A 198 6.00 14.97 -2.42
N GLY A 199 5.97 16.27 -2.10
CA GLY A 199 7.15 17.01 -1.62
C GLY A 199 7.73 16.44 -0.32
N ARG A 200 6.87 16.09 0.65
CA ARG A 200 7.29 15.46 1.91
C ARG A 200 7.86 14.06 1.70
N ILE A 201 7.34 13.28 0.75
CA ILE A 201 7.87 11.98 0.36
C ILE A 201 9.29 12.13 -0.18
N PHE A 202 9.52 13.05 -1.09
CA PHE A 202 10.86 13.28 -1.63
C PHE A 202 11.82 13.79 -0.56
N ALA A 203 11.39 14.71 0.30
CA ALA A 203 12.19 15.17 1.42
C ALA A 203 12.56 14.05 2.40
N HIS A 204 11.64 13.09 2.65
CA HIS A 204 11.93 11.93 3.49
C HIS A 204 12.96 10.98 2.86
N PHE A 205 13.05 10.92 1.54
CA PHE A 205 14.07 10.17 0.81
C PHE A 205 15.37 10.97 0.59
N ASP A 206 15.45 12.19 1.12
CA ASP A 206 16.57 13.12 0.88
C ASP A 206 16.80 13.39 -0.62
N ILE A 207 15.72 13.51 -1.37
CA ILE A 207 15.75 13.78 -2.82
C ILE A 207 15.20 15.18 -3.10
N ALA A 208 16.04 16.05 -3.67
CA ALA A 208 15.63 17.38 -4.07
C ALA A 208 14.84 17.33 -5.39
N VAL A 209 13.58 17.78 -5.36
CA VAL A 209 12.73 17.94 -6.55
C VAL A 209 12.10 19.32 -6.51
N ALA A 210 12.22 20.07 -7.60
CA ALA A 210 11.65 21.40 -7.71
C ALA A 210 10.12 21.39 -7.62
N ALA A 211 9.54 22.37 -6.92
CA ALA A 211 8.09 22.47 -6.71
C ALA A 211 7.30 22.46 -8.02
N GLN A 212 7.80 23.08 -9.06
CA GLN A 212 7.19 23.07 -10.39
C GLN A 212 7.12 21.68 -11.01
N HIS A 213 8.11 20.80 -10.78
CA HIS A 213 8.12 19.42 -11.25
C HIS A 213 7.14 18.55 -10.46
N ILE A 214 6.99 18.82 -9.16
CA ILE A 214 5.97 18.17 -8.33
C ILE A 214 4.57 18.55 -8.82
N ALA A 215 4.29 19.85 -9.04
CA ALA A 215 3.00 20.32 -9.54
C ALA A 215 2.67 19.71 -10.92
N ALA A 216 3.64 19.72 -11.84
CA ALA A 216 3.46 19.09 -13.17
C ALA A 216 3.19 17.57 -13.09
N ALA A 217 3.88 16.85 -12.20
CA ALA A 217 3.68 15.43 -11.99
C ALA A 217 2.30 15.12 -11.38
N VAL A 218 1.81 15.95 -10.46
CA VAL A 218 0.46 15.83 -9.88
C VAL A 218 -0.61 16.08 -10.95
N ALA A 219 -0.45 17.11 -11.78
CA ALA A 219 -1.36 17.39 -12.89
C ALA A 219 -1.41 16.21 -13.89
N ALA A 220 -0.24 15.65 -14.23
CA ALA A 220 -0.13 14.47 -15.07
C ALA A 220 -0.74 13.20 -14.44
N GLY A 221 -0.80 13.11 -13.12
CA GLY A 221 -1.41 12.05 -12.34
C GLY A 221 -2.91 12.25 -12.05
N SER A 222 -3.57 13.25 -12.63
CA SER A 222 -5.01 13.42 -12.48
C SER A 222 -5.80 12.21 -13.01
N LYS A 223 -6.98 11.91 -12.45
CA LYS A 223 -7.79 10.75 -12.85
C LYS A 223 -8.09 10.74 -14.34
N ALA A 224 -8.39 11.90 -14.92
CA ALA A 224 -8.64 12.05 -16.36
C ALA A 224 -7.38 11.71 -17.17
N SER A 225 -6.24 12.32 -16.83
CA SER A 225 -4.96 12.07 -17.51
C SER A 225 -4.47 10.62 -17.37
N MET A 226 -4.78 9.96 -16.26
CA MET A 226 -4.40 8.55 -16.05
C MET A 226 -5.22 7.58 -16.89
N ALA A 227 -6.47 7.88 -17.19
CA ALA A 227 -7.32 7.03 -18.04
C ALA A 227 -6.71 6.88 -19.44
N ASP A 228 -6.15 7.97 -20.00
CA ASP A 228 -5.52 7.98 -21.31
C ASP A 228 -4.14 7.28 -21.34
N LYS A 229 -3.58 6.99 -20.17
CA LYS A 229 -2.23 6.40 -20.01
C LYS A 229 -2.27 4.95 -19.56
N LEU A 230 -3.40 4.28 -19.76
CA LEU A 230 -3.48 2.83 -19.60
C LEU A 230 -2.81 2.16 -20.79
N ASP A 231 -1.92 1.21 -20.51
CA ASP A 231 -1.29 0.42 -21.55
C ASP A 231 -2.35 -0.49 -22.21
N PRO A 232 -2.67 -0.30 -23.51
CA PRO A 232 -3.66 -1.12 -24.20
C PRO A 232 -3.24 -2.59 -24.33
N ALA A 233 -1.94 -2.89 -24.25
CA ALA A 233 -1.40 -4.24 -24.27
C ALA A 233 -1.44 -4.93 -22.90
N SER A 234 -1.73 -4.18 -21.82
CA SER A 234 -1.78 -4.74 -20.48
C SER A 234 -3.01 -5.63 -20.28
N PRO A 235 -2.85 -6.84 -19.70
CA PRO A 235 -3.98 -7.65 -19.26
C PRO A 235 -4.72 -7.03 -18.07
N ILE A 236 -4.12 -6.05 -17.39
CA ILE A 236 -4.70 -5.38 -16.23
C ILE A 236 -5.26 -4.03 -16.68
N ARG A 237 -6.55 -3.99 -16.99
CA ARG A 237 -7.23 -2.76 -17.45
C ARG A 237 -7.89 -1.98 -16.31
N ASN A 238 -8.27 -2.61 -15.22
CA ASN A 238 -9.03 -2.02 -14.11
C ASN A 238 -8.10 -1.46 -13.02
N ILE A 239 -7.35 -0.40 -13.35
CA ILE A 239 -6.53 0.33 -12.37
C ILE A 239 -7.35 1.40 -11.66
N ILE A 240 -8.29 1.99 -12.39
CA ILE A 240 -9.26 2.96 -11.89
C ILE A 240 -10.54 2.19 -11.61
N ARG A 241 -11.09 2.39 -10.42
CA ARG A 241 -12.35 1.76 -10.02
C ARG A 241 -13.50 2.28 -10.88
N ASP A 242 -14.26 1.37 -11.48
CA ASP A 242 -15.41 1.67 -12.34
C ASP A 242 -16.69 1.95 -11.52
N ASP A 243 -16.95 1.15 -10.48
CA ASP A 243 -18.10 1.31 -9.59
C ASP A 243 -17.91 2.54 -8.68
N GLN A 244 -18.83 3.49 -8.79
CA GLN A 244 -18.84 4.73 -7.99
C GLN A 244 -19.52 4.56 -6.64
N ARG A 245 -20.12 3.39 -6.34
CA ARG A 245 -20.78 3.11 -5.08
C ARG A 245 -19.80 3.28 -3.91
N PRO A 246 -20.17 4.03 -2.86
CA PRO A 246 -19.35 4.20 -1.68
C PRO A 246 -18.90 2.84 -1.09
N PRO A 247 -17.67 2.69 -0.63
CA PRO A 247 -17.21 1.42 -0.05
C PRO A 247 -18.10 0.90 1.08
N ALA A 248 -18.66 1.78 1.90
CA ALA A 248 -19.53 1.41 3.02
C ALA A 248 -20.83 0.70 2.58
N ASP A 249 -21.30 0.96 1.36
CA ASP A 249 -22.57 0.39 0.84
C ASP A 249 -22.39 -1.07 0.36
N TRP A 250 -21.17 -1.56 0.33
CA TRP A 250 -20.88 -2.96 0.03
C TRP A 250 -21.11 -3.88 1.23
N TYR A 251 -21.15 -3.32 2.43
CA TYR A 251 -21.22 -4.04 3.70
C TYR A 251 -22.62 -4.06 4.24
N ASP A 252 -23.25 -5.22 4.31
CA ASP A 252 -24.51 -5.38 5.05
C ASP A 252 -24.26 -5.34 6.58
N ALA A 253 -25.31 -5.44 7.39
CA ALA A 253 -25.19 -5.38 8.85
C ALA A 253 -24.28 -6.50 9.41
N GLU A 254 -24.38 -7.73 8.89
CA GLU A 254 -23.56 -8.85 9.32
C GLU A 254 -22.09 -8.67 8.87
N ASP A 255 -21.87 -8.04 7.72
CA ASP A 255 -20.53 -7.74 7.22
C ASP A 255 -19.84 -6.68 8.08
N ARG A 256 -20.59 -5.67 8.51
CA ARG A 256 -20.10 -4.62 9.43
C ARG A 256 -19.75 -5.22 10.78
N GLU A 257 -20.63 -6.03 11.36
CA GLU A 257 -20.37 -6.72 12.64
C GLU A 257 -19.11 -7.59 12.56
N PHE A 258 -18.95 -8.36 11.49
CA PHE A 258 -17.74 -9.17 11.27
C PHE A 258 -16.48 -8.31 11.18
N PHE A 259 -16.52 -7.23 10.38
CA PHE A 259 -15.39 -6.33 10.19
C PHE A 259 -14.98 -5.69 11.51
N ASP A 260 -15.95 -5.15 12.26
CA ASP A 260 -15.71 -4.49 13.55
C ASP A 260 -15.10 -5.46 14.57
N ALA A 261 -15.63 -6.67 14.64
CA ALA A 261 -15.09 -7.71 15.52
C ALA A 261 -13.65 -8.10 15.12
N ALA A 262 -13.35 -8.19 13.82
CA ALA A 262 -12.01 -8.52 13.34
C ALA A 262 -11.01 -7.39 13.62
N VAL A 263 -11.38 -6.14 13.32
CA VAL A 263 -10.54 -4.96 13.60
C VAL A 263 -10.29 -4.81 15.10
N THR A 264 -11.33 -4.89 15.93
CA THR A 264 -11.21 -4.74 17.39
C THR A 264 -10.27 -5.81 18.00
N ARG A 265 -10.28 -7.03 17.47
CA ARG A 265 -9.48 -8.12 18.02
C ARG A 265 -8.07 -8.23 17.45
N CYS A 266 -7.86 -7.78 16.23
CA CYS A 266 -6.64 -8.09 15.48
C CYS A 266 -5.82 -6.86 15.09
N LEU A 267 -6.41 -5.67 15.00
CA LEU A 267 -5.68 -4.46 14.64
C LEU A 267 -5.04 -3.83 15.89
N VAL A 268 -3.75 -3.52 15.84
CA VAL A 268 -3.00 -2.96 16.99
C VAL A 268 -2.86 -1.44 16.94
N ASP A 269 -3.08 -0.83 15.78
CA ASP A 269 -3.00 0.61 15.57
C ASP A 269 -4.07 1.04 14.56
N ASN A 270 -4.69 2.18 14.78
CA ASN A 270 -5.75 2.66 13.89
C ASN A 270 -5.24 3.39 12.65
N HIS A 271 -3.95 3.73 12.57
CA HIS A 271 -3.34 4.49 11.46
C HIS A 271 -4.04 5.83 11.19
N GLY A 272 -4.62 6.44 12.22
CA GLY A 272 -5.40 7.68 12.09
C GLY A 272 -6.77 7.50 11.41
N TYR A 273 -7.24 6.26 11.20
CA TYR A 273 -8.58 5.99 10.69
C TYR A 273 -9.61 5.87 11.80
N ASP A 274 -10.80 6.40 11.53
CA ASP A 274 -12.01 6.10 12.30
C ASP A 274 -12.67 4.85 11.70
N TRP A 275 -12.65 3.75 12.44
CA TRP A 275 -13.23 2.48 11.98
C TRP A 275 -14.74 2.40 12.19
N ARG A 276 -15.38 3.41 12.79
CA ARG A 276 -16.83 3.47 12.91
C ARG A 276 -17.47 3.61 11.53
N TRP A 277 -18.63 3.01 11.38
CA TRP A 277 -19.40 3.14 10.15
C TRP A 277 -20.10 4.49 10.10
N PRO A 278 -20.21 5.13 8.93
CA PRO A 278 -21.04 6.30 8.75
C PRO A 278 -22.48 5.97 9.18
N VAL A 279 -23.10 6.86 9.93
CA VAL A 279 -24.52 6.75 10.27
C VAL A 279 -25.31 6.89 8.96
N ALA A 280 -26.16 5.91 8.65
CA ALA A 280 -27.00 5.97 7.46
C ALA A 280 -27.93 7.18 7.62
N GLY A 281 -27.80 8.20 6.75
CA GLY A 281 -28.72 9.33 6.67
C GLY A 281 -28.25 10.61 7.36
N GLY A 282 -27.03 11.05 7.14
CA GLY A 282 -26.62 12.44 7.35
C GLY A 282 -26.55 13.16 6.02
#